data_ee7769f369ec84fb59b30884a2d9039d
#
_entry.id   ee7769f369ec84fb59b30884a2d9039d
#
_cell.length_a   1.000
_cell.length_b   1.000
_cell.length_c   1.000
_cell.angle_alpha   90.00
_cell.angle_beta   90.00
_cell.angle_gamma   90.00
#
_symmetry.space_group_name_H-M   'P 1'
#
loop_
_entity.id
_entity.type
_entity.pdbx_description
1 polymer ?
#
loop_
_entity_poly.entity_id
_entity_poly.type
_entity_poly.pdbx_seq_one_letter_code
_entity_poly.pdbx_strand_id
1 'polypeptide(L)'
;MRISFQLNAASPLQIKDFFRKLEVPVELTVQGTYRGETHYYFHRPEHSTTSFVISDDMHGKIVIGMDGLSSYDDYKFFPYLIDTLGLHLNGHTPKLMSREDGKTCSVYERLGAQWIEDCIGEEIASLKVILSVIPRCYLELPKDGIRYVSLEQLKKYGVNLHSSTSRIYGYIQYLVRKGWLLEATKEEFLANRMAYAMDVEVDVPQHVSIGRVKSWQTDGTETWESFSREDVDMLLELGKEYREGTPVDGVVLNDIGTLYQEGVGVFPDGYQAEFWFK
;
A
#
# COMPACT_ATOMS: atom_id res chain seq x y z
N MET A 1 3.95 -0.60 3.12
CA MET A 1 3.26 -1.52 2.18
C MET A 1 1.80 -1.57 2.59
N ARG A 2 0.83 -1.64 1.66
CA ARG A 2 -0.59 -1.76 2.00
C ARG A 2 -1.06 -3.19 1.71
N ILE A 3 -1.68 -3.81 2.68
CA ILE A 3 -2.31 -5.12 2.53
C ILE A 3 -3.76 -4.87 2.13
N SER A 4 -4.25 -5.53 1.08
CA SER A 4 -5.63 -5.32 0.62
C SER A 4 -6.28 -6.59 0.08
N PHE A 5 -7.60 -6.64 0.20
CA PHE A 5 -8.46 -7.69 -0.32
C PHE A 5 -9.61 -7.08 -1.11
N GLN A 6 -9.94 -7.70 -2.22
CA GLN A 6 -11.06 -7.29 -3.05
C GLN A 6 -12.29 -8.15 -2.75
N LEU A 7 -13.43 -7.49 -2.65
CA LEU A 7 -14.75 -8.11 -2.52
C LEU A 7 -15.64 -7.62 -3.67
N ASN A 8 -16.40 -8.52 -4.26
CA ASN A 8 -17.48 -8.15 -5.16
C ASN A 8 -18.73 -7.89 -4.32
N ALA A 9 -19.37 -6.75 -4.53
CA ALA A 9 -20.54 -6.35 -3.77
C ALA A 9 -21.81 -6.56 -4.60
N ALA A 10 -22.82 -7.20 -3.99
CA ALA A 10 -24.14 -7.31 -4.57
C ALA A 10 -24.97 -6.01 -4.41
N SER A 11 -24.56 -5.13 -3.51
CA SER A 11 -25.22 -3.85 -3.22
C SER A 11 -24.19 -2.75 -2.96
N PRO A 12 -24.53 -1.45 -3.23
CA PRO A 12 -23.64 -0.34 -2.94
C PRO A 12 -23.27 -0.27 -1.47
N LEU A 13 -22.01 0.11 -1.19
CA LEU A 13 -21.51 0.28 0.16
C LEU A 13 -22.20 1.45 0.86
N GLN A 14 -22.84 1.18 1.98
CA GLN A 14 -23.34 2.18 2.91
C GLN A 14 -22.42 2.23 4.13
N ILE A 15 -21.35 3.02 4.04
CA ILE A 15 -20.25 3.01 5.02
C ILE A 15 -20.71 3.26 6.46
N LYS A 16 -21.68 4.17 6.67
CA LYS A 16 -22.23 4.45 8.01
C LYS A 16 -22.98 3.26 8.59
N ASP A 17 -23.72 2.54 7.75
CA ASP A 17 -24.46 1.35 8.17
C ASP A 17 -23.53 0.17 8.39
N PHE A 18 -22.47 0.07 7.61
CA PHE A 18 -21.39 -0.89 7.87
C PHE A 18 -20.73 -0.63 9.24
N PHE A 19 -20.33 0.60 9.53
CA PHE A 19 -19.72 0.93 10.81
C PHE A 19 -20.62 0.65 12.02
N ARG A 20 -21.94 0.80 11.87
CA ARG A 20 -22.90 0.45 12.94
C ARG A 20 -23.00 -1.05 13.20
N LYS A 21 -22.58 -1.90 12.25
CA LYS A 21 -22.58 -3.36 12.41
C LYS A 21 -21.31 -3.86 13.10
N LEU A 22 -20.27 -3.04 13.18
CA LEU A 22 -19.06 -3.38 13.91
C LEU A 22 -19.34 -3.35 15.41
N GLU A 23 -18.94 -4.40 16.11
CA GLU A 23 -19.09 -4.51 17.57
C GLU A 23 -18.09 -3.63 18.35
N VAL A 24 -17.16 -3.02 17.62
CA VAL A 24 -16.12 -2.15 18.17
C VAL A 24 -16.21 -0.76 17.57
N PRO A 25 -15.91 0.31 18.31
CA PRO A 25 -15.94 1.65 17.79
C PRO A 25 -14.85 1.85 16.73
N VAL A 26 -15.23 2.50 15.64
CA VAL A 26 -14.33 2.97 14.59
C VAL A 26 -14.62 4.43 14.29
N GLU A 27 -13.58 5.18 13.97
CA GLU A 27 -13.67 6.59 13.59
C GLU A 27 -13.22 6.78 12.14
N LEU A 28 -14.05 7.45 11.35
CA LEU A 28 -13.70 7.87 10.00
C LEU A 28 -12.72 9.04 10.07
N THR A 29 -11.52 8.85 9.54
CA THR A 29 -10.48 9.89 9.54
C THR A 29 -10.60 10.78 8.31
N VAL A 30 -10.73 10.17 7.13
CA VAL A 30 -10.80 10.86 5.84
C VAL A 30 -11.78 10.14 4.93
N GLN A 31 -12.52 10.91 4.15
CA GLN A 31 -13.30 10.44 3.02
C GLN A 31 -12.94 11.30 1.81
N GLY A 32 -12.65 10.68 0.69
CA GLY A 32 -12.32 11.38 -0.54
C GLY A 32 -12.66 10.55 -1.77
N THR A 33 -12.81 11.22 -2.90
CA THR A 33 -13.01 10.55 -4.19
C THR A 33 -11.79 10.81 -5.07
N TYR A 34 -11.24 9.75 -5.62
CA TYR A 34 -10.10 9.79 -6.53
C TYR A 34 -10.33 8.83 -7.69
N ARG A 35 -10.23 9.30 -8.92
CA ARG A 35 -10.45 8.53 -10.17
C ARG A 35 -11.77 7.76 -10.21
N GLY A 36 -12.85 8.32 -9.65
CA GLY A 36 -14.16 7.68 -9.60
C GLY A 36 -14.36 6.69 -8.46
N GLU A 37 -13.33 6.38 -7.69
CA GLU A 37 -13.43 5.56 -6.49
C GLU A 37 -13.58 6.44 -5.25
N THR A 38 -14.43 6.02 -4.33
CA THR A 38 -14.55 6.66 -3.01
C THR A 38 -13.74 5.89 -1.99
N HIS A 39 -12.84 6.58 -1.33
CA HIS A 39 -11.96 6.02 -0.31
C HIS A 39 -12.40 6.47 1.08
N TYR A 40 -12.51 5.54 2.00
CA TYR A 40 -12.86 5.75 3.39
C TYR A 40 -11.71 5.28 4.27
N TYR A 41 -10.98 6.22 4.89
CA TYR A 41 -9.92 5.92 5.85
C TYR A 41 -10.50 5.98 7.25
N PHE A 42 -10.27 4.94 8.04
CA PHE A 42 -10.79 4.85 9.40
C PHE A 42 -9.84 4.06 10.30
N HIS A 43 -10.02 4.18 11.60
CA HIS A 43 -9.21 3.51 12.59
C HIS A 43 -10.05 3.16 13.83
N ARG A 44 -9.54 2.28 14.68
CA ARG A 44 -10.10 2.03 16.02
C ARG A 44 -9.47 3.00 17.01
N PRO A 45 -10.23 3.87 17.69
CA PRO A 45 -9.70 4.78 18.69
C PRO A 45 -8.88 4.02 19.75
N GLU A 46 -7.73 4.56 20.11
CA GLU A 46 -6.80 4.03 21.13
C GLU A 46 -6.15 2.66 20.82
N HIS A 47 -6.60 1.95 19.78
CA HIS A 47 -6.10 0.62 19.41
C HIS A 47 -5.27 0.65 18.15
N SER A 48 -5.75 1.34 17.11
CA SER A 48 -5.06 1.36 15.83
C SER A 48 -3.85 2.29 15.84
N THR A 49 -2.77 1.81 15.24
CA THR A 49 -1.56 2.60 15.00
C THR A 49 -1.52 3.18 13.59
N THR A 50 -2.22 2.56 12.65
CA THR A 50 -2.35 3.02 11.26
C THR A 50 -3.81 2.96 10.81
N SER A 51 -4.09 3.38 9.59
CA SER A 51 -5.46 3.39 9.06
C SER A 51 -5.84 2.08 8.38
N PHE A 52 -7.12 1.73 8.50
CA PHE A 52 -7.81 0.87 7.53
C PHE A 52 -8.35 1.74 6.40
N VAL A 53 -8.51 1.14 5.23
CA VAL A 53 -9.13 1.81 4.08
C VAL A 53 -10.14 0.90 3.42
N ILE A 54 -11.27 1.46 3.02
CA ILE A 54 -12.20 0.84 2.10
C ILE A 54 -12.31 1.74 0.89
N SER A 55 -12.12 1.16 -0.30
CA SER A 55 -12.32 1.83 -1.59
C SER A 55 -13.52 1.21 -2.28
N ASP A 56 -14.41 2.06 -2.78
CA ASP A 56 -15.63 1.69 -3.51
C ASP A 56 -15.57 2.31 -4.91
N ASP A 57 -15.51 1.47 -5.94
CA ASP A 57 -15.50 1.90 -7.34
C ASP A 57 -16.89 2.24 -7.89
N MET A 58 -17.94 2.15 -7.05
CA MET A 58 -19.34 2.39 -7.42
C MET A 58 -19.90 1.42 -8.47
N HIS A 59 -19.13 0.42 -8.91
CA HIS A 59 -19.50 -0.60 -9.89
C HIS A 59 -19.57 -2.01 -9.27
N GLY A 60 -19.49 -2.09 -7.96
CA GLY A 60 -19.59 -3.33 -7.21
C GLY A 60 -18.26 -3.97 -6.83
N LYS A 61 -17.14 -3.28 -7.05
CA LYS A 61 -15.83 -3.70 -6.58
C LYS A 61 -15.48 -2.90 -5.32
N ILE A 62 -15.34 -3.59 -4.23
CA ILE A 62 -14.94 -3.01 -2.95
C ILE A 62 -13.57 -3.57 -2.58
N VAL A 63 -12.62 -2.68 -2.29
CA VAL A 63 -11.31 -3.06 -1.78
C VAL A 63 -11.23 -2.65 -0.32
N ILE A 64 -10.87 -3.59 0.55
CA ILE A 64 -10.57 -3.33 1.95
C ILE A 64 -9.08 -3.56 2.20
N GLY A 65 -8.43 -2.64 2.88
CA GLY A 65 -7.01 -2.71 3.16
C GLY A 65 -6.63 -2.11 4.50
N MET A 66 -5.38 -2.32 4.86
CA MET A 66 -4.74 -1.70 6.01
C MET A 66 -3.34 -1.24 5.64
N ASP A 67 -2.90 -0.15 6.23
CA ASP A 67 -1.55 0.37 6.01
C ASP A 67 -0.50 -0.47 6.74
N GLY A 68 0.72 -0.46 6.21
CA GLY A 68 1.82 -1.21 6.80
C GLY A 68 2.26 -0.69 8.18
N LEU A 69 2.96 -1.53 8.92
CA LEU A 69 3.37 -1.31 10.31
C LEU A 69 2.20 -1.09 11.26
N SER A 70 1.04 -1.64 10.93
CA SER A 70 -0.13 -1.71 11.80
C SER A 70 0.17 -2.44 13.11
N SER A 71 -0.62 -2.19 14.14
CA SER A 71 -0.48 -2.91 15.41
C SER A 71 -0.86 -4.39 15.25
N TYR A 72 -0.32 -5.25 16.12
CA TYR A 72 -0.69 -6.66 16.13
C TYR A 72 -2.20 -6.85 16.34
N ASP A 73 -2.83 -5.97 17.11
CA ASP A 73 -4.28 -5.98 17.33
C ASP A 73 -5.06 -5.56 16.08
N ASP A 74 -4.49 -4.69 15.23
CA ASP A 74 -5.09 -4.35 13.94
C ASP A 74 -5.02 -5.52 12.96
N TYR A 75 -3.90 -6.26 12.91
CA TYR A 75 -3.80 -7.49 12.13
C TYR A 75 -4.82 -8.51 12.54
N LYS A 76 -5.06 -8.70 13.85
CA LYS A 76 -6.09 -9.62 14.36
C LYS A 76 -7.51 -9.15 14.07
N PHE A 77 -7.72 -7.85 14.02
CA PHE A 77 -9.02 -7.26 13.74
C PHE A 77 -9.38 -7.31 12.25
N PHE A 78 -8.39 -7.34 11.38
CA PHE A 78 -8.60 -7.26 9.94
C PHE A 78 -9.45 -8.40 9.36
N PRO A 79 -9.27 -9.68 9.74
CA PRO A 79 -10.19 -10.75 9.33
C PRO A 79 -11.65 -10.50 9.72
N TYR A 80 -11.90 -9.97 10.90
CA TYR A 80 -13.24 -9.60 11.35
C TYR A 80 -13.85 -8.48 10.50
N LEU A 81 -13.05 -7.48 10.11
CA LEU A 81 -13.51 -6.42 9.20
C LEU A 81 -13.92 -6.99 7.84
N ILE A 82 -13.10 -7.87 7.26
CA ILE A 82 -13.39 -8.48 5.95
C ILE A 82 -14.67 -9.32 6.04
N ASP A 83 -14.81 -10.13 7.08
CA ASP A 83 -15.95 -11.02 7.30
C ASP A 83 -17.24 -10.21 7.46
N THR A 84 -17.23 -9.20 8.33
CA THR A 84 -18.37 -8.30 8.57
C THR A 84 -18.73 -7.49 7.33
N LEU A 85 -17.74 -7.04 6.55
CA LEU A 85 -17.98 -6.33 5.29
C LEU A 85 -18.64 -7.25 4.26
N GLY A 86 -18.17 -8.48 4.12
CA GLY A 86 -18.78 -9.47 3.24
C GLY A 86 -20.24 -9.79 3.61
N LEU A 87 -20.51 -9.97 4.92
CA LEU A 87 -21.89 -10.12 5.43
C LEU A 87 -22.75 -8.89 5.13
N HIS A 88 -22.19 -7.69 5.27
CA HIS A 88 -22.90 -6.44 4.99
C HIS A 88 -23.27 -6.30 3.51
N LEU A 89 -22.32 -6.61 2.61
CA LEU A 89 -22.49 -6.44 1.17
C LEU A 89 -23.29 -7.56 0.50
N ASN A 90 -23.11 -8.80 0.94
CA ASN A 90 -23.56 -9.99 0.23
C ASN A 90 -24.46 -10.93 1.06
N GLY A 91 -24.63 -10.64 2.35
CA GLY A 91 -25.40 -11.50 3.26
C GLY A 91 -24.73 -12.81 3.66
N HIS A 92 -23.46 -13.00 3.29
CA HIS A 92 -22.68 -14.18 3.66
C HIS A 92 -21.21 -13.80 3.88
N THR A 93 -20.48 -14.62 4.65
CA THR A 93 -19.04 -14.45 4.88
C THR A 93 -18.26 -14.77 3.61
N PRO A 94 -17.24 -13.96 3.27
CA PRO A 94 -16.43 -14.22 2.09
C PRO A 94 -15.53 -15.43 2.30
N LYS A 95 -15.25 -16.13 1.20
CA LYS A 95 -14.22 -17.18 1.17
C LYS A 95 -13.04 -16.69 0.35
N LEU A 96 -11.85 -16.88 0.87
CA LEU A 96 -10.62 -16.54 0.17
C LEU A 96 -10.13 -17.74 -0.63
N MET A 97 -9.81 -17.50 -1.90
CA MET A 97 -9.24 -18.54 -2.77
C MET A 97 -7.72 -18.47 -2.70
N SER A 98 -7.08 -19.61 -2.47
CA SER A 98 -5.63 -19.75 -2.59
C SER A 98 -5.24 -19.70 -4.07
N ARG A 99 -4.24 -18.88 -4.39
CA ARG A 99 -3.70 -18.81 -5.76
C ARG A 99 -2.87 -20.04 -6.14
N GLU A 100 -2.34 -20.76 -5.15
CA GLU A 100 -1.43 -21.88 -5.37
C GLU A 100 -2.19 -23.18 -5.71
N ASP A 101 -3.28 -23.48 -5.02
CA ASP A 101 -4.00 -24.75 -5.15
C ASP A 101 -5.49 -24.59 -5.50
N GLY A 102 -5.96 -23.35 -5.66
CA GLY A 102 -7.36 -23.05 -6.00
C GLY A 102 -8.37 -23.38 -4.88
N LYS A 103 -7.90 -23.81 -3.70
CA LYS A 103 -8.80 -24.12 -2.60
C LYS A 103 -9.32 -22.87 -1.94
N THR A 104 -10.58 -22.95 -1.51
CA THR A 104 -11.21 -21.88 -0.75
C THR A 104 -11.16 -22.18 0.74
N CYS A 105 -10.83 -21.19 1.54
CA CYS A 105 -10.86 -21.26 3.01
C CYS A 105 -11.56 -20.04 3.59
N SER A 106 -11.89 -20.09 4.87
CA SER A 106 -12.41 -18.92 5.57
C SER A 106 -11.36 -17.81 5.69
N VAL A 107 -11.82 -16.57 5.91
CA VAL A 107 -10.94 -15.43 6.14
C VAL A 107 -10.02 -15.68 7.34
N TYR A 108 -10.56 -16.25 8.42
CA TYR A 108 -9.81 -16.53 9.65
C TYR A 108 -8.75 -17.64 9.49
N GLU A 109 -9.04 -18.65 8.67
CA GLU A 109 -8.04 -19.68 8.36
C GLU A 109 -6.88 -19.10 7.55
N ARG A 110 -7.17 -18.23 6.59
CA ARG A 110 -6.14 -17.64 5.72
C ARG A 110 -5.33 -16.58 6.44
N LEU A 111 -5.98 -15.73 7.24
CA LEU A 111 -5.37 -14.59 7.91
C LEU A 111 -5.09 -14.89 9.40
N GLY A 112 -4.60 -16.10 9.67
CA GLY A 112 -4.23 -16.55 11.02
C GLY A 112 -2.87 -16.02 11.50
N ALA A 113 -2.38 -16.59 12.60
CA ALA A 113 -1.15 -16.12 13.25
C ALA A 113 0.08 -16.13 12.33
N GLN A 114 0.25 -17.18 11.51
CA GLN A 114 1.38 -17.26 10.57
C GLN A 114 1.33 -16.14 9.56
N TRP A 115 0.16 -15.84 8.99
CA TRP A 115 0.00 -14.72 8.06
C TRP A 115 0.40 -13.39 8.70
N ILE A 116 0.04 -13.16 9.98
CA ILE A 116 0.42 -11.93 10.69
C ILE A 116 1.95 -11.85 10.82
N GLU A 117 2.60 -12.95 11.19
CA GLU A 117 4.05 -13.00 11.34
C GLU A 117 4.75 -12.75 10.00
N ASP A 118 4.25 -13.33 8.91
CA ASP A 118 4.77 -13.13 7.56
C ASP A 118 4.64 -11.66 7.12
N CYS A 119 3.47 -11.05 7.31
CA CYS A 119 3.25 -9.62 7.00
C CYS A 119 4.21 -8.72 7.78
N ILE A 120 4.33 -8.92 9.09
CA ILE A 120 5.27 -8.14 9.92
C ILE A 120 6.71 -8.39 9.46
N GLY A 121 7.04 -9.62 9.09
CA GLY A 121 8.35 -9.99 8.56
C GLY A 121 8.71 -9.22 7.31
N GLU A 122 7.82 -9.20 6.33
CA GLU A 122 7.98 -8.49 5.06
C GLU A 122 8.05 -6.98 5.26
N GLU A 123 7.22 -6.42 6.13
CA GLU A 123 7.23 -4.98 6.42
C GLU A 123 8.54 -4.54 7.10
N ILE A 124 9.03 -5.31 8.06
CA ILE A 124 10.31 -5.01 8.71
C ILE A 124 11.48 -5.23 7.76
N ALA A 125 11.43 -6.22 6.87
CA ALA A 125 12.43 -6.40 5.84
C ALA A 125 12.48 -5.17 4.91
N SER A 126 11.31 -4.72 4.44
CA SER A 126 11.19 -3.49 3.62
C SER A 126 11.69 -2.25 4.37
N LEU A 127 11.32 -2.09 5.64
CA LEU A 127 11.81 -0.99 6.48
C LEU A 127 13.34 -1.00 6.61
N LYS A 128 13.96 -2.17 6.80
CA LYS A 128 15.42 -2.31 6.87
C LYS A 128 16.08 -1.84 5.58
N VAL A 129 15.52 -2.23 4.43
CA VAL A 129 16.01 -1.77 3.12
C VAL A 129 15.89 -0.25 3.02
N ILE A 130 14.73 0.32 3.32
CA ILE A 130 14.52 1.77 3.30
C ILE A 130 15.54 2.48 4.19
N LEU A 131 15.67 2.07 5.45
CA LEU A 131 16.57 2.72 6.41
C LEU A 131 18.07 2.46 6.14
N SER A 132 18.41 1.50 5.29
CA SER A 132 19.80 1.32 4.83
C SER A 132 20.22 2.34 3.79
N VAL A 133 19.26 2.86 3.04
CA VAL A 133 19.48 3.83 1.94
C VAL A 133 19.14 5.24 2.40
N ILE A 134 18.00 5.41 3.05
CA ILE A 134 17.49 6.69 3.53
C ILE A 134 17.45 6.64 5.07
N PRO A 135 17.99 7.66 5.78
CA PRO A 135 18.04 7.64 7.24
C PRO A 135 16.66 7.72 7.92
N ARG A 136 15.59 7.89 7.18
CA ARG A 136 14.23 8.11 7.67
C ARG A 136 13.21 7.26 6.90
N CYS A 137 12.25 6.65 7.61
CA CYS A 137 11.09 6.01 7.02
C CYS A 137 9.82 6.72 7.49
N TYR A 138 9.00 7.17 6.57
CA TYR A 138 7.80 7.95 6.85
C TYR A 138 6.59 7.06 7.01
N LEU A 139 5.76 7.41 8.00
CA LEU A 139 4.52 6.75 8.34
C LEU A 139 3.41 7.80 8.39
N GLU A 140 2.26 7.48 7.84
CA GLU A 140 1.06 8.30 7.98
C GLU A 140 0.18 7.71 9.09
N LEU A 141 0.02 8.47 10.16
CA LEU A 141 -0.75 8.05 11.32
C LEU A 141 -2.13 8.73 11.33
N PRO A 142 -3.19 8.04 11.73
CA PRO A 142 -4.57 8.56 11.65
C PRO A 142 -4.79 9.89 12.39
N LYS A 143 -4.15 10.06 13.54
CA LYS A 143 -4.32 11.25 14.39
C LYS A 143 -3.17 12.24 14.29
N ASP A 144 -1.98 11.74 14.02
CA ASP A 144 -0.74 12.52 14.15
C ASP A 144 -0.19 13.00 12.82
N GLY A 145 -0.84 12.62 11.69
CA GLY A 145 -0.38 12.96 10.35
C GLY A 145 0.92 12.24 9.98
N ILE A 146 1.79 12.92 9.23
CA ILE A 146 3.02 12.33 8.74
C ILE A 146 4.08 12.35 9.84
N ARG A 147 4.60 11.18 10.18
CA ARG A 147 5.67 10.96 11.15
C ARG A 147 6.77 10.14 10.50
N TYR A 148 7.94 10.12 11.10
CA TYR A 148 9.00 9.23 10.65
C TYR A 148 9.73 8.54 11.79
N VAL A 149 10.23 7.35 11.51
CA VAL A 149 11.24 6.65 12.29
C VAL A 149 12.59 6.83 11.62
N SER A 150 13.62 7.17 12.40
CA SER A 150 14.98 7.30 11.89
C SER A 150 15.88 6.18 12.39
N LEU A 151 16.93 5.89 11.60
CA LEU A 151 17.97 4.95 12.03
C LEU A 151 18.67 5.43 13.30
N GLU A 152 18.85 6.75 13.45
CA GLU A 152 19.44 7.34 14.65
C GLU A 152 18.55 7.13 15.88
N GLN A 153 17.25 7.33 15.72
CA GLN A 153 16.27 7.08 16.78
C GLN A 153 16.27 5.62 17.23
N LEU A 154 16.32 4.67 16.29
CA LEU A 154 16.45 3.25 16.61
C LEU A 154 17.75 2.95 17.38
N LYS A 155 18.89 3.47 16.90
CA LYS A 155 20.19 3.28 17.55
C LYS A 155 20.24 3.82 18.97
N LYS A 156 19.60 4.95 19.24
CA LYS A 156 19.51 5.54 20.59
C LYS A 156 18.97 4.58 21.63
N TYR A 157 18.13 3.62 21.21
CA TYR A 157 17.51 2.61 22.08
C TYR A 157 18.08 1.22 21.88
N GLY A 158 19.27 1.11 21.29
CA GLY A 158 19.97 -0.16 21.11
C GLY A 158 19.32 -1.07 20.06
N VAL A 159 18.50 -0.50 19.16
CA VAL A 159 17.92 -1.20 18.01
C VAL A 159 18.69 -0.80 16.76
N ASN A 160 19.04 -1.75 15.91
CA ASN A 160 19.72 -1.50 14.64
C ASN A 160 19.17 -2.43 13.55
N LEU A 161 19.62 -2.27 12.32
CA LEU A 161 19.13 -3.03 11.16
C LEU A 161 19.40 -4.53 11.26
N HIS A 162 20.35 -4.98 12.10
CA HIS A 162 20.63 -6.40 12.37
C HIS A 162 19.79 -6.97 13.51
N SER A 163 19.03 -6.13 14.22
CA SER A 163 18.12 -6.59 15.26
C SER A 163 17.03 -7.50 14.67
N SER A 164 16.49 -8.41 15.50
CA SER A 164 15.39 -9.30 15.10
C SER A 164 14.16 -8.51 14.66
N THR A 165 13.36 -9.09 13.78
CA THR A 165 12.09 -8.54 13.30
C THR A 165 11.20 -8.11 14.47
N SER A 166 10.97 -8.99 15.43
CA SER A 166 10.15 -8.72 16.61
C SER A 166 10.65 -7.56 17.45
N ARG A 167 11.98 -7.40 17.58
CA ARG A 167 12.56 -6.28 18.33
C ARG A 167 12.36 -4.95 17.64
N ILE A 168 12.57 -4.89 16.32
CA ILE A 168 12.37 -3.66 15.54
C ILE A 168 10.89 -3.30 15.54
N TYR A 169 10.02 -4.27 15.21
CA TYR A 169 8.57 -4.06 15.18
C TYR A 169 8.04 -3.58 16.54
N GLY A 170 8.34 -4.32 17.61
CA GLY A 170 7.90 -3.97 18.97
C GLY A 170 8.35 -2.58 19.39
N TYR A 171 9.56 -2.19 18.99
CA TYR A 171 10.07 -0.86 19.30
C TYR A 171 9.35 0.25 18.50
N ILE A 172 9.08 0.04 17.22
CA ILE A 172 8.29 0.99 16.40
C ILE A 172 6.89 1.14 16.98
N GLN A 173 6.22 0.03 17.31
CA GLN A 173 4.90 0.06 17.94
C GLN A 173 4.91 0.83 19.27
N TYR A 174 5.98 0.68 20.04
CA TYR A 174 6.16 1.43 21.27
C TYR A 174 6.28 2.95 21.00
N LEU A 175 7.09 3.35 20.00
CA LEU A 175 7.25 4.76 19.62
C LEU A 175 5.93 5.37 19.14
N VAL A 176 5.17 4.65 18.32
CA VAL A 176 3.86 5.09 17.83
C VAL A 176 2.90 5.33 19.00
N ARG A 177 2.76 4.33 19.89
CA ARG A 177 1.85 4.41 21.04
C ARG A 177 2.20 5.53 22.02
N LYS A 178 3.47 5.88 22.11
CA LYS A 178 3.95 6.98 22.97
C LYS A 178 3.89 8.35 22.31
N GLY A 179 3.57 8.42 21.02
CA GLY A 179 3.63 9.65 20.24
C GLY A 179 5.06 10.19 20.10
N TRP A 180 6.07 9.32 20.13
CA TRP A 180 7.49 9.70 20.11
C TRP A 180 8.12 9.62 18.72
N LEU A 181 7.33 9.31 17.72
CA LEU A 181 7.80 9.46 16.34
C LEU A 181 8.01 10.95 16.02
N LEU A 182 9.03 11.19 15.21
CA LEU A 182 9.38 12.55 14.84
C LEU A 182 8.38 13.09 13.81
N GLU A 183 8.02 14.35 13.97
CA GLU A 183 7.12 15.04 13.05
C GLU A 183 7.83 15.33 11.73
N ALA A 184 7.11 15.17 10.64
CA ALA A 184 7.58 15.51 9.30
C ALA A 184 6.61 16.48 8.63
N THR A 185 7.15 17.46 7.94
CA THR A 185 6.32 18.31 7.08
C THR A 185 5.92 17.53 5.81
N LYS A 186 4.85 18.01 5.16
CA LYS A 186 4.43 17.44 3.88
C LYS A 186 5.53 17.61 2.81
N GLU A 187 6.23 18.74 2.86
CA GLU A 187 7.34 19.06 1.97
C GLU A 187 8.52 18.11 2.18
N GLU A 188 8.89 17.83 3.42
CA GLU A 188 9.95 16.84 3.75
C GLU A 188 9.56 15.44 3.28
N PHE A 189 8.31 15.04 3.49
CA PHE A 189 7.80 13.76 3.02
C PHE A 189 7.88 13.66 1.51
N LEU A 190 7.39 14.67 0.79
CA LEU A 190 7.44 14.71 -0.67
C LEU A 190 8.88 14.74 -1.20
N ALA A 191 9.74 15.59 -0.63
CA ALA A 191 11.15 15.67 -1.03
C ALA A 191 11.89 14.33 -0.83
N ASN A 192 11.61 13.62 0.26
CA ASN A 192 12.21 12.32 0.52
C ASN A 192 11.65 11.21 -0.36
N ARG A 193 10.35 11.26 -0.66
CA ARG A 193 9.74 10.35 -1.63
C ARG A 193 10.34 10.55 -3.02
N MET A 194 10.64 11.79 -3.37
CA MET A 194 11.31 12.16 -4.62
C MET A 194 12.77 11.70 -4.62
N ALA A 195 13.53 11.95 -3.55
CA ALA A 195 14.91 11.47 -3.42
C ALA A 195 15.00 9.94 -3.50
N TYR A 196 14.05 9.23 -2.90
CA TYR A 196 13.97 7.78 -3.00
C TYR A 196 13.74 7.29 -4.44
N ALA A 197 12.99 8.04 -5.23
CA ALA A 197 12.79 7.74 -6.65
C ALA A 197 14.02 8.06 -7.52
N MET A 198 14.92 8.97 -7.07
CA MET A 198 16.09 9.43 -7.84
C MET A 198 17.41 8.75 -7.47
N ASP A 199 17.61 8.39 -6.20
CA ASP A 199 18.91 7.92 -5.68
C ASP A 199 19.05 6.39 -5.66
N VAL A 200 18.15 5.66 -6.31
CA VAL A 200 18.24 4.20 -6.34
C VAL A 200 19.18 3.73 -7.46
N GLU A 201 20.41 4.21 -7.47
CA GLU A 201 21.58 3.45 -7.93
C GLU A 201 22.10 2.47 -6.86
N VAL A 202 21.30 2.20 -5.85
CA VAL A 202 21.61 1.16 -4.88
C VAL A 202 21.05 -0.13 -5.44
N ASP A 203 21.80 -1.23 -5.37
CA ASP A 203 21.34 -2.60 -5.50
C ASP A 203 20.09 -2.83 -4.62
N VAL A 204 18.98 -2.26 -5.05
CA VAL A 204 17.66 -2.66 -4.53
C VAL A 204 17.51 -4.09 -5.00
N PRO A 205 17.27 -5.03 -4.06
CA PRO A 205 16.94 -6.39 -4.48
C PRO A 205 15.90 -6.30 -5.57
N GLN A 206 16.09 -7.02 -6.67
CA GLN A 206 15.34 -6.96 -7.93
C GLN A 206 13.81 -7.11 -7.82
N HIS A 207 13.25 -6.96 -6.61
CA HIS A 207 11.88 -7.20 -6.23
C HIS A 207 11.14 -6.02 -5.58
N VAL A 208 11.62 -4.79 -5.70
CA VAL A 208 10.72 -3.65 -5.52
C VAL A 208 9.93 -3.53 -6.83
N SER A 209 8.99 -4.42 -6.96
CA SER A 209 8.09 -4.44 -8.09
C SER A 209 7.07 -3.32 -7.91
N ILE A 210 7.19 -2.30 -8.72
CA ILE A 210 6.11 -1.34 -8.90
C ILE A 210 5.20 -1.97 -9.94
N GLY A 211 4.08 -2.53 -9.44
CA GLY A 211 3.16 -3.24 -10.29
C GLY A 211 2.36 -2.27 -11.17
N ARG A 212 2.23 -2.59 -12.43
CA ARG A 212 1.24 -1.99 -13.34
C ARG A 212 0.10 -2.97 -13.61
N VAL A 213 -1.06 -2.44 -13.97
CA VAL A 213 -2.13 -3.25 -14.58
C VAL A 213 -1.67 -3.61 -15.99
N LYS A 214 -1.38 -4.88 -16.22
CA LYS A 214 -0.96 -5.37 -17.52
C LYS A 214 -2.13 -5.63 -18.47
N SER A 215 -3.22 -6.15 -17.96
CA SER A 215 -4.43 -6.41 -18.73
C SER A 215 -5.64 -6.58 -17.83
N TRP A 216 -6.79 -6.15 -18.34
CA TRP A 216 -8.10 -6.54 -17.82
C TRP A 216 -8.47 -7.89 -18.42
N GLN A 217 -8.67 -8.90 -17.61
CA GLN A 217 -9.27 -10.13 -18.08
C GLN A 217 -10.78 -9.95 -18.23
N THR A 218 -11.40 -10.72 -19.13
CA THR A 218 -12.83 -10.65 -19.39
C THR A 218 -13.72 -10.97 -18.18
N ASP A 219 -13.15 -11.54 -17.11
CA ASP A 219 -13.78 -11.78 -15.82
C ASP A 219 -13.60 -10.63 -14.82
N GLY A 220 -12.99 -9.52 -15.22
CA GLY A 220 -12.75 -8.35 -14.38
C GLY A 220 -11.54 -8.47 -13.43
N THR A 221 -10.72 -9.52 -13.58
CA THR A 221 -9.47 -9.62 -12.82
C THR A 221 -8.37 -8.80 -13.48
N GLU A 222 -7.69 -7.98 -12.66
CA GLU A 222 -6.51 -7.23 -13.07
C GLU A 222 -5.26 -8.07 -12.83
N THR A 223 -4.43 -8.22 -13.85
CA THR A 223 -3.09 -8.75 -13.66
C THR A 223 -2.10 -7.61 -13.51
N TRP A 224 -1.40 -7.59 -12.38
CA TRP A 224 -0.36 -6.61 -12.11
C TRP A 224 1.00 -7.17 -12.53
N GLU A 225 1.71 -6.44 -13.38
CA GLU A 225 3.12 -6.68 -13.65
C GLU A 225 3.99 -5.61 -13.01
N SER A 226 5.19 -6.02 -12.66
CA SER A 226 6.23 -5.11 -12.22
C SER A 226 7.13 -4.77 -13.41
N PHE A 227 7.49 -3.49 -13.53
CA PHE A 227 8.60 -3.10 -14.40
C PHE A 227 9.91 -3.49 -13.73
N SER A 228 10.75 -4.25 -14.42
CA SER A 228 12.14 -4.37 -14.05
C SER A 228 12.87 -3.05 -14.33
N ARG A 229 14.05 -2.85 -13.74
CA ARG A 229 14.88 -1.67 -14.05
C ARG A 229 15.22 -1.62 -15.53
N GLU A 230 15.50 -2.77 -16.14
CA GLU A 230 15.81 -2.91 -17.56
C GLU A 230 14.62 -2.50 -18.43
N ASP A 231 13.38 -2.84 -18.02
CA ASP A 231 12.17 -2.40 -18.72
C ASP A 231 12.00 -0.88 -18.65
N VAL A 232 12.25 -0.28 -17.47
CA VAL A 232 12.18 1.17 -17.28
C VAL A 232 13.21 1.88 -18.16
N ASP A 233 14.47 1.45 -18.13
CA ASP A 233 15.55 2.04 -18.93
C ASP A 233 15.25 1.92 -20.42
N MET A 234 14.75 0.78 -20.87
CA MET A 234 14.34 0.55 -22.27
C MET A 234 13.16 1.47 -22.66
N LEU A 235 12.13 1.57 -21.84
CA LEU A 235 10.97 2.44 -22.09
C LEU A 235 11.38 3.90 -22.19
N LEU A 236 12.26 4.39 -21.31
CA LEU A 236 12.75 5.76 -21.35
C LEU A 236 13.60 6.04 -22.59
N GLU A 237 14.39 5.08 -23.04
CA GLU A 237 15.18 5.22 -24.28
C GLU A 237 14.25 5.29 -25.49
N LEU A 238 13.26 4.40 -25.59
CA LEU A 238 12.23 4.46 -26.65
C LEU A 238 11.45 5.79 -26.62
N GLY A 239 11.21 6.33 -25.43
CA GLY A 239 10.61 7.67 -25.28
C GLY A 239 11.48 8.79 -25.84
N LYS A 240 12.81 8.72 -25.72
CA LYS A 240 13.72 9.68 -26.37
C LYS A 240 13.66 9.54 -27.89
N GLU A 241 13.75 8.34 -28.39
CA GLU A 241 13.67 8.04 -29.84
C GLU A 241 12.35 8.58 -30.43
N TYR A 242 11.23 8.40 -29.73
CA TYR A 242 9.93 8.94 -30.16
C TYR A 242 9.96 10.48 -30.27
N ARG A 243 10.56 11.16 -29.28
CA ARG A 243 10.71 12.64 -29.33
C ARG A 243 11.62 13.10 -30.46
N GLU A 244 12.53 12.27 -30.94
CA GLU A 244 13.40 12.51 -32.08
C GLU A 244 12.73 12.17 -33.41
N GLY A 245 11.49 11.68 -33.38
CA GLY A 245 10.68 11.40 -34.56
C GLY A 245 10.65 9.93 -35.00
N THR A 246 11.19 9.02 -34.21
CA THR A 246 11.10 7.56 -34.46
C THR A 246 9.69 7.09 -34.07
N PRO A 247 8.95 6.39 -34.96
CA PRO A 247 7.67 5.81 -34.60
C PRO A 247 7.80 4.75 -33.50
N VAL A 248 7.00 4.87 -32.46
CA VAL A 248 6.94 3.93 -31.34
C VAL A 248 5.50 3.46 -31.15
N ASP A 249 5.32 2.18 -30.78
CA ASP A 249 4.01 1.58 -30.55
C ASP A 249 3.24 2.31 -29.44
N GLY A 250 1.92 2.50 -29.64
CA GLY A 250 1.07 3.18 -28.68
C GLY A 250 1.01 2.51 -27.29
N VAL A 251 1.22 1.19 -27.23
CA VAL A 251 1.34 0.47 -25.95
C VAL A 251 2.57 0.94 -25.19
N VAL A 252 3.70 1.10 -25.88
CA VAL A 252 4.95 1.59 -25.29
C VAL A 252 4.77 3.03 -24.79
N LEU A 253 4.10 3.89 -25.56
CA LEU A 253 3.81 5.28 -25.16
C LEU A 253 2.93 5.31 -23.90
N ASN A 254 1.92 4.45 -23.84
CA ASN A 254 1.09 4.30 -22.65
C ASN A 254 1.90 3.82 -21.44
N ASP A 255 2.82 2.89 -21.63
CA ASP A 255 3.69 2.40 -20.57
C ASP A 255 4.60 3.52 -20.04
N ILE A 256 5.20 4.32 -20.94
CA ILE A 256 5.98 5.50 -20.55
C ILE A 256 5.11 6.50 -19.77
N GLY A 257 3.88 6.75 -20.21
CA GLY A 257 2.92 7.58 -19.48
C GLY A 257 2.68 7.06 -18.06
N THR A 258 2.57 5.74 -17.92
CA THR A 258 2.42 5.09 -16.61
C THR A 258 3.66 5.27 -15.73
N LEU A 259 4.89 5.19 -16.28
CA LEU A 259 6.11 5.49 -15.51
C LEU A 259 6.06 6.88 -14.88
N TYR A 260 5.68 7.90 -15.67
CA TYR A 260 5.57 9.27 -15.17
C TYR A 260 4.39 9.47 -14.23
N GLN A 261 3.28 8.79 -14.45
CA GLN A 261 2.11 8.88 -13.58
C GLN A 261 2.39 8.28 -12.19
N GLU A 262 3.02 7.11 -12.14
CA GLU A 262 3.27 6.36 -10.91
C GLU A 262 4.65 6.67 -10.28
N GLY A 263 5.53 7.37 -10.99
CA GLY A 263 6.88 7.69 -10.53
C GLY A 263 7.81 6.50 -10.53
N VAL A 264 7.71 5.64 -11.54
CA VAL A 264 8.53 4.43 -11.68
C VAL A 264 9.83 4.77 -12.39
N GLY A 265 10.94 4.79 -11.69
CA GLY A 265 12.25 5.13 -12.25
C GLY A 265 12.39 6.57 -12.77
N VAL A 266 11.32 7.36 -12.66
CA VAL A 266 11.25 8.78 -13.00
C VAL A 266 10.46 9.54 -11.94
N PHE A 267 10.57 10.87 -11.93
CA PHE A 267 9.68 11.68 -11.10
C PHE A 267 8.22 11.55 -11.53
N PRO A 268 7.27 11.40 -10.59
CA PRO A 268 5.86 11.56 -10.90
C PRO A 268 5.62 12.95 -11.51
N ASP A 269 5.19 12.98 -12.76
CA ASP A 269 4.92 14.21 -13.49
C ASP A 269 3.63 14.03 -14.32
N GLY A 270 2.54 14.64 -13.85
CA GLY A 270 1.23 14.55 -14.49
C GLY A 270 1.22 15.16 -15.90
N TYR A 271 2.04 16.18 -16.18
CA TYR A 271 2.14 16.77 -17.52
C TYR A 271 2.85 15.84 -18.49
N GLN A 272 3.95 15.21 -18.04
CA GLN A 272 4.63 14.20 -18.83
C GLN A 272 3.73 12.99 -19.06
N ALA A 273 3.07 12.51 -18.02
CA ALA A 273 2.13 11.40 -18.14
C ALA A 273 1.03 11.71 -19.18
N GLU A 274 0.41 12.90 -19.12
CA GLU A 274 -0.61 13.33 -20.07
C GLU A 274 -0.07 13.44 -21.52
N PHE A 275 1.18 13.88 -21.66
CA PHE A 275 1.84 13.94 -22.97
C PHE A 275 1.96 12.54 -23.62
N TRP A 276 2.31 11.54 -22.83
CA TRP A 276 2.52 10.18 -23.32
C TRP A 276 1.22 9.40 -23.54
N PHE A 277 0.12 9.76 -22.87
CA PHE A 277 -1.20 9.13 -23.05
C PHE A 277 -1.99 9.69 -24.25
N LYS A 278 -1.53 10.75 -24.89
CA LYS A 278 -2.14 11.37 -26.09
C LYS A 278 -1.54 10.83 -27.36
#